data_a9b31a5a078c1ec31b7a49e575b80a6b
#
_entry.id   a9b31a5a078c1ec31b7a49e575b80a6b
#
_cell.length_a   1.000
_cell.length_b   1.000
_cell.length_c   1.000
_cell.angle_alpha   90.00
_cell.angle_beta   90.00
_cell.angle_gamma   90.00
#
_symmetry.space_group_name_H-M   'P 1'
#
loop_
_entity.id
_entity.type
_entity.pdbx_description
1 polymer ?
#
loop_
_entity_poly.entity_id
_entity_poly.type
_entity_poly.pdbx_seq_one_letter_code
_entity_poly.pdbx_strand_id
1 'polypeptide(L)'
;MRANNLTLLTDLYELTMMQGYFKNPTNQTVIFDMFYRTNPCGGAFAITAGLEQMIEYIENLKFTDEDIEYLRSLNTFEEDFLEYLSNFRFTGDIYAIPEGTVVFPREPVSYTHLRAHET
;
A
#
# COMPACT_ATOMS: atom_id res chain seq x y z
N MET A 1 19.76 5.55 -10.16
CA MET A 1 18.77 4.58 -10.70
C MET A 1 17.39 5.19 -10.51
N ARG A 2 16.64 5.41 -11.57
CA ARG A 2 15.24 5.83 -11.42
C ARG A 2 14.49 4.72 -10.71
N ALA A 3 13.86 5.03 -9.57
CA ALA A 3 12.92 4.12 -8.97
C ALA A 3 11.81 3.85 -9.99
N ASN A 4 11.58 2.60 -10.33
CA ASN A 4 10.47 2.23 -11.18
C ASN A 4 9.17 2.61 -10.46
N ASN A 5 8.23 3.17 -11.18
CA ASN A 5 6.89 3.40 -10.64
C ASN A 5 6.20 2.05 -10.43
N LEU A 6 6.07 1.65 -9.18
CA LEU A 6 5.46 0.38 -8.78
C LEU A 6 4.00 0.55 -8.32
N THR A 7 3.39 1.71 -8.52
CA THR A 7 2.05 2.03 -8.00
C THR A 7 0.98 1.03 -8.46
N LEU A 8 1.07 0.52 -9.70
CA LEU A 8 0.14 -0.49 -10.22
C LEU A 8 0.61 -1.94 -9.98
N LEU A 9 1.69 -2.15 -9.23
CA LEU A 9 2.10 -3.48 -8.82
C LEU A 9 1.25 -3.93 -7.62
N THR A 10 -0.02 -4.17 -7.89
CA THR A 10 -1.02 -4.58 -6.93
C THR A 10 -2.09 -5.43 -7.62
N ASP A 11 -2.92 -6.11 -6.85
CA ASP A 11 -4.01 -6.89 -7.42
C ASP A 11 -5.18 -5.97 -7.81
N LEU A 12 -5.82 -6.29 -8.91
CA LEU A 12 -6.93 -5.48 -9.43
C LEU A 12 -8.07 -5.33 -8.41
N TYR A 13 -8.35 -6.38 -7.63
CA TYR A 13 -9.43 -6.33 -6.65
C TYR A 13 -9.20 -5.28 -5.56
N GLU A 14 -7.97 -4.96 -5.25
CA GLU A 14 -7.64 -3.91 -4.26
C GLU A 14 -8.11 -2.54 -4.74
N LEU A 15 -7.93 -2.25 -6.03
CA LEU A 15 -8.40 -1.00 -6.64
C LEU A 15 -9.93 -0.97 -6.76
N THR A 16 -10.57 -2.08 -7.08
CA THR A 16 -12.04 -2.14 -7.14
C THR A 16 -12.67 -1.99 -5.75
N MET A 17 -12.06 -2.57 -4.72
CA MET A 17 -12.47 -2.33 -3.32
C MET A 17 -12.29 -0.87 -2.93
N MET A 18 -11.18 -0.27 -3.31
CA MET A 18 -10.89 1.14 -3.05
C MET A 18 -11.95 2.05 -3.69
N GLN A 19 -12.38 1.74 -4.91
CA GLN A 19 -13.50 2.45 -5.55
C GLN A 19 -14.80 2.31 -4.75
N GLY A 20 -15.08 1.11 -4.23
CA GLY A 20 -16.23 0.87 -3.37
C GLY A 20 -16.21 1.74 -2.12
N TYR A 21 -15.07 1.85 -1.47
CA TYR A 21 -14.90 2.74 -0.29
C TYR A 21 -15.02 4.21 -0.67
N PHE A 22 -14.50 4.60 -1.80
CA PHE A 22 -14.63 5.97 -2.31
C PHE A 22 -16.08 6.37 -2.55
N LYS A 23 -16.89 5.46 -3.11
CA LYS A 23 -18.31 5.68 -3.38
C LYS A 23 -19.18 5.64 -2.11
N ASN A 24 -18.73 4.98 -1.07
CA ASN A 24 -19.45 4.79 0.20
C ASN A 24 -18.58 5.29 1.37
N PRO A 25 -18.37 6.60 1.49
CA PRO A 25 -17.43 7.15 2.46
C PRO A 25 -17.83 6.87 3.90
N THR A 26 -16.88 6.45 4.70
CA THR A 26 -16.99 6.29 6.15
C THR A 26 -15.84 7.00 6.85
N ASN A 27 -16.08 7.58 8.02
CA ASN A 27 -15.03 8.20 8.83
C ASN A 27 -14.29 7.19 9.71
N GLN A 28 -13.99 6.01 9.17
CA GLN A 28 -13.31 4.96 9.91
C GLN A 28 -11.80 5.02 9.70
N THR A 29 -11.06 4.79 10.77
CA THR A 29 -9.65 4.48 10.70
C THR A 29 -9.51 2.96 10.59
N VAL A 30 -8.74 2.50 9.62
CA VAL A 30 -8.41 1.09 9.47
C VAL A 30 -6.94 0.86 9.80
N ILE A 31 -6.65 -0.31 10.34
CA ILE A 31 -5.31 -0.71 10.74
C ILE A 31 -4.98 -2.00 10.02
N PHE A 32 -3.82 -2.01 9.35
CA PHE A 32 -3.30 -3.19 8.68
C PHE A 32 -1.98 -3.60 9.32
N ASP A 33 -1.83 -4.89 9.54
CA ASP A 33 -0.58 -5.48 10.02
C ASP A 33 0.12 -6.18 8.86
N MET A 34 1.43 -6.00 8.76
CA MET A 34 2.26 -6.77 7.85
C MET A 34 3.02 -7.83 8.65
N PHE A 35 2.95 -9.07 8.23
CA PHE A 35 3.68 -10.19 8.82
C PHE A 35 4.07 -11.21 7.74
N TYR A 36 5.01 -12.07 8.05
CA TYR A 36 5.37 -13.19 7.18
C TYR A 36 4.92 -14.52 7.80
N ARG A 37 4.67 -15.50 6.96
CA ARG A 37 4.01 -16.76 7.38
C ARG A 37 4.98 -17.83 7.83
N THR A 38 6.10 -17.96 7.13
CA THR A 38 7.09 -19.01 7.38
C THR A 38 8.50 -18.47 7.22
N ASN A 39 9.43 -19.00 8.01
CA ASN A 39 10.82 -18.62 7.89
C ASN A 39 11.41 -19.05 6.53
N PRO A 40 12.22 -18.20 5.88
CA PRO A 40 12.90 -18.56 4.67
C PRO A 40 13.96 -19.66 4.93
N CYS A 41 14.18 -20.52 3.93
CA CYS A 41 15.24 -21.53 3.95
C CYS A 41 15.18 -22.50 5.14
N GLY A 42 14.00 -22.73 5.73
CA GLY A 42 13.84 -23.60 6.90
C GLY A 42 14.52 -23.08 8.18
N GLY A 43 14.84 -21.79 8.25
CA GLY A 43 15.45 -21.16 9.41
C GLY A 43 14.52 -21.02 10.61
N ALA A 44 15.08 -20.58 11.72
CA ALA A 44 14.35 -20.39 12.98
C ALA A 44 13.81 -18.97 13.17
N PHE A 45 14.29 -18.00 12.39
CA PHE A 45 13.91 -16.59 12.48
C PHE A 45 14.24 -15.90 11.16
N ALA A 46 13.84 -14.63 11.05
CA ALA A 46 14.25 -13.73 9.97
C ALA A 46 14.84 -12.44 10.54
N ILE A 47 15.57 -11.72 9.71
CA ILE A 47 16.10 -10.39 10.03
C ILE A 47 15.35 -9.39 9.16
N THR A 48 14.80 -8.35 9.79
CA THR A 48 14.06 -7.30 9.04
C THR A 48 14.99 -6.52 8.13
N ALA A 49 14.54 -6.32 6.90
CA ALA A 49 15.21 -5.50 5.89
C ALA A 49 14.18 -4.90 4.94
N GLY A 50 14.52 -3.78 4.31
CA GLY A 50 13.67 -3.16 3.29
C GLY A 50 12.79 -2.02 3.79
N LEU A 51 12.90 -1.60 5.05
CA LEU A 51 12.11 -0.49 5.59
C LEU A 51 12.38 0.82 4.85
N GLU A 52 13.64 1.13 4.54
CA GLU A 52 14.01 2.34 3.81
C GLU A 52 13.34 2.38 2.42
N GLN A 53 13.38 1.26 1.69
CA GLN A 53 12.74 1.14 0.38
C GLN A 53 11.21 1.26 0.48
N MET A 54 10.62 0.71 1.53
CA MET A 54 9.18 0.83 1.77
C MET A 54 8.78 2.28 2.03
N ILE A 55 9.53 3.00 2.85
CA ILE A 55 9.28 4.41 3.14
C ILE A 55 9.40 5.25 1.87
N GLU A 56 10.46 5.05 1.10
CA GLU A 56 10.65 5.73 -0.17
C GLU A 56 9.50 5.49 -1.13
N TYR A 57 9.05 4.25 -1.26
CA TYR A 57 7.89 3.89 -2.07
C TYR A 57 6.63 4.65 -1.64
N ILE A 58 6.35 4.68 -0.34
CA ILE A 58 5.14 5.30 0.21
C ILE A 58 5.18 6.82 0.08
N GLU A 59 6.32 7.44 0.33
CA GLU A 59 6.49 8.89 0.18
C GLU A 59 6.33 9.36 -1.26
N ASN A 60 6.68 8.50 -2.22
CA ASN A 60 6.61 8.80 -3.65
C ASN A 60 5.41 8.14 -4.33
N LEU A 61 4.51 7.53 -3.58
CA LEU A 61 3.33 6.84 -4.13
C LEU A 61 2.46 7.83 -4.89
N LYS A 62 2.31 7.57 -6.18
CA LYS A 62 1.59 8.42 -7.10
C LYS A 62 1.07 7.62 -8.29
N PHE A 63 -0.20 7.84 -8.64
CA PHE A 63 -0.75 7.38 -9.91
C PHE A 63 -0.41 8.41 -10.98
N THR A 64 0.41 8.01 -11.94
CA THR A 64 0.79 8.88 -13.07
C THR A 64 -0.34 8.97 -14.08
N ASP A 65 -0.24 9.91 -15.03
CA ASP A 65 -1.22 10.02 -16.11
C ASP A 65 -1.30 8.73 -16.94
N GLU A 66 -0.17 8.05 -17.15
CA GLU A 66 -0.12 6.75 -17.83
C GLU A 66 -0.86 5.67 -17.03
N ASP A 67 -0.68 5.64 -15.70
CA ASP A 67 -1.39 4.71 -14.82
C ASP A 67 -2.90 4.93 -14.92
N ILE A 68 -3.34 6.18 -14.87
CA ILE A 68 -4.76 6.53 -14.97
C ILE A 68 -5.33 6.14 -16.33
N GLU A 69 -4.63 6.39 -17.43
CA GLU A 69 -5.07 5.98 -18.76
C GLU A 69 -5.18 4.45 -18.89
N TYR A 70 -4.25 3.72 -18.32
CA TYR A 70 -4.34 2.27 -18.28
C TYR A 70 -5.59 1.80 -17.52
N LEU A 71 -5.83 2.35 -16.33
CA LEU A 71 -7.01 2.01 -15.53
C LEU A 71 -8.31 2.38 -16.26
N ARG A 72 -8.33 3.51 -16.95
CA ARG A 72 -9.48 3.92 -17.76
C ARG A 72 -9.77 2.92 -18.88
N SER A 73 -8.73 2.36 -19.49
CA SER A 73 -8.87 1.38 -20.55
C SER A 73 -9.53 0.08 -20.12
N LEU A 74 -9.52 -0.24 -18.82
CA LEU A 74 -10.17 -1.44 -18.29
C LEU A 74 -11.70 -1.32 -18.23
N ASN A 75 -12.27 -0.14 -18.38
CA ASN A 75 -13.71 0.16 -18.33
C ASN A 75 -14.41 -0.32 -17.04
N THR A 76 -13.67 -0.39 -15.94
CA THR A 76 -14.16 -0.84 -14.63
C THR A 76 -14.31 0.32 -13.64
N PHE A 77 -13.56 1.41 -13.85
CA PHE A 77 -13.46 2.54 -12.93
C PHE A 77 -14.21 3.76 -13.49
N GLU A 78 -14.93 4.45 -12.59
CA GLU A 78 -15.62 5.69 -12.92
C GLU A 78 -14.65 6.88 -12.92
N GLU A 79 -14.96 7.92 -13.69
CA GLU A 79 -14.07 9.08 -13.87
C GLU A 79 -13.79 9.84 -12.58
N ASP A 80 -14.77 9.96 -11.68
CA ASP A 80 -14.57 10.61 -10.39
C ASP A 80 -13.57 9.87 -9.50
N PHE A 81 -13.58 8.54 -9.54
CA PHE A 81 -12.59 7.72 -8.84
C PHE A 81 -11.21 7.85 -9.47
N LEU A 82 -11.11 7.87 -10.79
CA LEU A 82 -9.84 8.07 -11.51
C LEU A 82 -9.25 9.45 -11.20
N GLU A 83 -10.06 10.49 -11.10
CA GLU A 83 -9.63 11.80 -10.67
C GLU A 83 -9.12 11.77 -9.22
N TYR A 84 -9.82 11.08 -8.33
CA TYR A 84 -9.36 10.86 -6.97
C TYR A 84 -7.99 10.18 -6.93
N LEU A 85 -7.78 9.12 -7.70
CA LEU A 85 -6.48 8.43 -7.78
C LEU A 85 -5.39 9.34 -8.33
N SER A 86 -5.68 10.20 -9.29
CA SER A 86 -4.67 11.12 -9.87
C SER A 86 -4.10 12.10 -8.83
N ASN A 87 -4.87 12.39 -7.80
CA ASN A 87 -4.48 13.27 -6.68
C ASN A 87 -4.11 12.49 -5.41
N PHE A 88 -4.11 11.17 -5.47
CA PHE A 88 -3.87 10.34 -4.31
C PHE A 88 -2.46 10.51 -3.77
N ARG A 89 -2.36 10.67 -2.44
CA ARG A 89 -1.12 10.60 -1.67
C ARG A 89 -1.39 9.82 -0.40
N PHE A 90 -0.38 9.11 0.07
CA PHE A 90 -0.48 8.42 1.34
C PHE A 90 -0.51 9.45 2.48
N THR A 91 -1.52 9.37 3.35
CA THR A 91 -1.72 10.29 4.49
C THR A 91 -1.79 9.57 5.83
N GLY A 92 -1.64 8.24 5.83
CA GLY A 92 -1.67 7.43 7.04
C GLY A 92 -0.37 7.45 7.82
N ASP A 93 -0.37 6.72 8.92
CA ASP A 93 0.80 6.51 9.78
C ASP A 93 1.28 5.07 9.66
N ILE A 94 2.60 4.88 9.71
CA ILE A 94 3.21 3.56 9.71
C ILE A 94 4.12 3.45 10.93
N TYR A 95 3.95 2.35 11.66
CA TYR A 95 4.82 1.95 12.76
C TYR A 95 5.52 0.68 12.34
N ALA A 96 6.82 0.66 12.38
CA ALA A 96 7.61 -0.48 11.91
C ALA A 96 8.74 -0.82 12.87
N ILE A 97 9.11 -2.09 12.87
CA ILE A 97 10.29 -2.58 13.58
C ILE A 97 11.53 -2.07 12.82
N PRO A 98 12.56 -1.58 13.53
CA PRO A 98 13.81 -1.13 12.91
C PRO A 98 14.47 -2.23 12.09
N GLU A 99 15.12 -1.87 11.00
CA GLU A 99 15.92 -2.82 10.19
C GLU A 99 17.00 -3.50 11.06
N GLY A 100 17.29 -4.75 10.72
CA GLY A 100 18.28 -5.55 11.43
C GLY A 100 17.74 -6.22 12.69
N THR A 101 16.45 -6.15 12.97
CA THR A 101 15.82 -6.77 14.13
C THR A 101 15.44 -8.22 13.81
N VAL A 102 15.71 -9.12 14.76
CA VAL A 102 15.26 -10.52 14.67
C VAL A 102 13.74 -10.56 14.86
N VAL A 103 13.04 -11.24 13.95
CA VAL A 103 11.59 -11.39 13.99
C VAL A 103 11.19 -12.85 13.73
N PHE A 104 9.97 -13.18 14.13
CA PHE A 104 9.42 -14.53 14.01
C PHE A 104 8.15 -14.54 13.15
N PRO A 105 7.78 -15.68 12.55
CA PRO A 105 6.58 -15.79 11.74
C PRO A 105 5.32 -15.37 12.51
N ARG A 106 4.39 -14.73 11.78
CA ARG A 106 3.08 -14.30 12.27
C ARG A 106 3.09 -13.19 13.33
N GLU A 107 4.24 -12.64 13.62
CA GLU A 107 4.33 -11.44 14.43
C GLU A 107 4.32 -10.20 13.55
N PRO A 108 3.53 -9.16 13.86
CA PRO A 108 3.51 -7.95 13.07
C PRO A 108 4.87 -7.26 13.03
N VAL A 109 5.37 -7.00 11.84
CA VAL A 109 6.61 -6.26 11.61
C VAL A 109 6.36 -4.80 11.30
N SER A 110 5.14 -4.46 10.89
CA SER A 110 4.68 -3.09 10.76
C SER A 110 3.17 -2.98 10.94
N TYR A 111 2.73 -1.80 11.34
CA TYR A 111 1.32 -1.42 11.44
C TYR A 111 1.09 -0.21 10.54
N THR A 112 0.01 -0.20 9.79
CA THR A 112 -0.38 0.93 8.98
C THR A 112 -1.74 1.42 9.45
N HIS A 113 -1.82 2.69 9.85
CA HIS A 113 -3.06 3.36 10.21
C HIS A 113 -3.52 4.23 9.04
N LEU A 114 -4.67 3.92 8.48
CA LEU A 114 -5.28 4.68 7.39
C LEU A 114 -6.62 5.23 7.85
N ARG A 115 -6.86 6.51 7.59
CA ARG A 115 -8.21 7.06 7.68
C ARG A 115 -8.92 6.83 6.35
N ALA A 116 -10.10 6.27 6.40
CA ALA A 116 -10.85 5.89 5.21
C ALA A 116 -11.27 7.08 4.32
N HIS A 117 -11.18 8.29 4.82
CA HIS A 117 -11.43 9.52 4.05
C HIS A 117 -10.65 10.69 4.61
N GLU A 118 -9.53 10.98 4.00
CA GLU A 118 -9.07 12.37 3.90
C GLU A 118 -9.10 12.74 2.42
N THR A 119 -10.12 13.47 2.09
CA THR A 119 -10.15 14.20 0.83
C THR A 119 -9.13 15.32 0.88
#